data_253f3e1c8afd9e6ece53c46d9cfb58d4
#
_entry.id   253f3e1c8afd9e6ece53c46d9cfb58d4
#
_cell.length_a   1.000
_cell.length_b   1.000
_cell.length_c   1.000
_cell.angle_alpha   90.00
_cell.angle_beta   90.00
_cell.angle_gamma   90.00
#
_symmetry.space_group_name_H-M   'P 1'
#
loop_
_entity.id
_entity.type
_entity.pdbx_description
1 polymer ?
#
loop_
_entity_poly.entity_id
_entity_poly.type
_entity_poly.pdbx_seq_one_letter_code
_entity_poly.pdbx_strand_id
1 'polypeptide(L)'
;MRFPFSIVDGFPAGALPASLANVSPVPSQWPEPQSLVPDQDASVSRKPPRRSTVALLFLPPEAVGAPANILLIRRSAHYGSHRGQIGLAGGRVEARDAGPVETLKREIHEELGIPGEALLFHGALPIRQAIDASEVMPCVVTARWSRAQIKAAPDEVASVHLAPWTSLIHDKRTVFAFIMFGVRRESTLYRVDGTTVWGLTAAIINAADMLP
;
A
#
# COMPACT_ATOMS: atom_id res chain seq x y z
N MET A 1 0.18 22.57 25.44
CA MET A 1 -0.99 21.70 25.57
C MET A 1 -0.48 20.27 25.57
N ARG A 2 -0.55 19.53 26.69
CA ARG A 2 -0.13 18.13 26.74
C ARG A 2 -1.25 17.30 26.14
N PHE A 3 -0.99 16.57 25.07
CA PHE A 3 -1.90 15.58 24.53
C PHE A 3 -2.04 14.45 25.57
N PRO A 4 -3.26 14.01 25.92
CA PRO A 4 -3.51 13.03 26.99
C PRO A 4 -3.29 11.58 26.57
N PHE A 5 -2.44 11.32 25.59
CA PHE A 5 -2.25 9.99 25.03
C PHE A 5 -0.82 9.52 25.17
N SER A 6 -0.64 8.24 25.51
CA SER A 6 0.61 7.53 25.31
C SER A 6 0.82 7.43 23.79
N ILE A 7 1.62 8.33 23.25
CA ILE A 7 1.97 8.36 21.84
C ILE A 7 3.23 7.50 21.71
N VAL A 8 3.12 6.34 21.13
CA VAL A 8 4.28 5.60 20.64
C VAL A 8 4.64 6.27 19.32
N ASP A 9 5.76 6.99 19.32
CA ASP A 9 6.30 7.69 18.15
C ASP A 9 5.36 8.65 17.40
N GLY A 10 4.42 9.30 18.10
CA GLY A 10 3.51 10.29 17.54
C GLY A 10 2.24 9.72 16.89
N PHE A 11 2.10 8.40 16.85
CA PHE A 11 0.88 7.71 16.46
C PHE A 11 0.19 7.16 17.72
N PRO A 12 -1.15 7.30 17.88
CA PRO A 12 -1.83 6.83 19.08
C PRO A 12 -1.64 5.32 19.27
N ALA A 13 -1.31 4.88 20.48
CA ALA A 13 -1.23 3.46 20.80
C ALA A 13 -2.57 2.77 20.47
N GLY A 14 -2.53 1.64 19.77
CA GLY A 14 -3.72 0.88 19.37
C GLY A 14 -4.50 1.47 18.19
N ALA A 15 -4.07 2.57 17.57
CA ALA A 15 -4.71 3.10 16.38
C ALA A 15 -4.37 2.28 15.11
N LEU A 16 -3.21 1.60 15.09
CA LEU A 16 -2.92 0.64 14.04
C LEU A 16 -3.82 -0.60 14.21
N PRO A 17 -4.42 -1.13 13.12
CA PRO A 17 -5.21 -2.36 13.20
C PRO A 17 -4.44 -3.51 13.87
N ALA A 18 -5.08 -4.25 14.77
CA ALA A 18 -4.42 -5.33 15.52
C ALA A 18 -3.83 -6.41 14.60
N SER A 19 -4.51 -6.72 13.50
CA SER A 19 -4.02 -7.64 12.46
C SER A 19 -2.69 -7.20 11.83
N LEU A 20 -2.32 -5.93 11.92
CA LEU A 20 -1.09 -5.39 11.36
C LEU A 20 0.03 -5.20 12.42
N ALA A 21 -0.21 -5.58 13.67
CA ALA A 21 0.79 -5.45 14.73
C ALA A 21 1.94 -6.46 14.61
N ASN A 22 1.73 -7.59 13.95
CA ASN A 22 2.66 -8.72 13.86
C ASN A 22 3.20 -8.96 12.44
N VAL A 23 3.30 -7.91 11.62
CA VAL A 23 3.90 -8.04 10.28
C VAL A 23 5.40 -8.30 10.35
N SER A 24 5.92 -9.01 9.36
CA SER A 24 7.36 -9.25 9.26
C SER A 24 8.12 -7.94 9.04
N PRO A 25 9.34 -7.80 9.57
CA PRO A 25 10.18 -6.62 9.31
C PRO A 25 10.34 -6.34 7.82
N VAL A 26 10.37 -5.07 7.44
CA VAL A 26 10.70 -4.69 6.04
C VAL A 26 12.14 -5.08 5.78
N PRO A 27 12.44 -5.89 4.76
CA PRO A 27 13.82 -6.26 4.46
C PRO A 27 14.63 -5.05 4.01
N SER A 28 15.90 -5.00 4.40
CA SER A 28 16.83 -3.92 4.01
C SER A 28 17.09 -3.88 2.50
N GLN A 29 16.99 -5.04 1.85
CA GLN A 29 17.13 -5.19 0.41
C GLN A 29 15.98 -6.03 -0.13
N TRP A 30 15.72 -5.92 -1.43
CA TRP A 30 14.78 -6.82 -2.08
C TRP A 30 15.27 -8.27 -1.96
N PRO A 31 14.40 -9.20 -1.53
CA PRO A 31 14.75 -10.62 -1.53
C PRO A 31 15.01 -11.09 -2.96
N GLU A 32 15.90 -12.08 -3.10
CA GLU A 32 16.10 -12.72 -4.39
C GLU A 32 14.79 -13.32 -4.91
N PRO A 33 14.56 -13.30 -6.24
CA PRO A 33 13.36 -13.86 -6.83
C PRO A 33 13.21 -15.32 -6.41
N GLN A 34 12.13 -15.62 -5.69
CA GLN A 34 11.77 -17.01 -5.45
C GLN A 34 11.30 -17.60 -6.77
N SER A 35 12.06 -18.53 -7.34
CA SER A 35 11.64 -19.29 -8.50
C SER A 35 10.43 -20.14 -8.11
N LEU A 36 9.24 -19.67 -8.45
CA LEU A 36 7.98 -20.40 -8.22
C LEU A 36 7.78 -21.55 -9.24
N VAL A 37 8.70 -21.70 -10.17
CA VAL A 37 8.69 -22.76 -11.19
C VAL A 37 10.03 -23.51 -11.09
N PRO A 38 10.04 -24.84 -10.94
CA PRO A 38 11.25 -25.62 -11.09
C PRO A 38 11.88 -25.31 -12.44
N ASP A 39 13.15 -24.98 -12.43
CA ASP A 39 13.94 -24.58 -13.58
C ASP A 39 14.00 -25.75 -14.58
N GLN A 40 13.08 -25.79 -15.53
CA GLN A 40 13.13 -26.79 -16.61
C GLN A 40 13.89 -26.31 -17.84
N ASP A 41 14.36 -25.04 -17.82
CA ASP A 41 15.17 -24.50 -18.93
C ASP A 41 16.06 -23.32 -18.45
N ALA A 42 17.22 -23.65 -17.91
CA ALA A 42 18.20 -22.66 -17.44
C ALA A 42 18.84 -21.84 -18.59
N SER A 43 18.47 -22.10 -19.85
CA SER A 43 19.04 -21.43 -21.03
C SER A 43 18.35 -20.12 -21.39
N VAL A 44 17.18 -19.82 -20.81
CA VAL A 44 16.44 -18.57 -21.07
C VAL A 44 16.84 -17.53 -20.04
N SER A 45 17.72 -16.60 -20.42
CA SER A 45 18.00 -15.39 -19.64
C SER A 45 16.71 -14.58 -19.45
N ARG A 46 16.00 -14.83 -18.35
CA ARG A 46 14.81 -14.06 -17.99
C ARG A 46 15.26 -12.72 -17.39
N LYS A 47 14.83 -11.63 -18.03
CA LYS A 47 14.99 -10.30 -17.45
C LYS A 47 14.38 -10.31 -16.04
N PRO A 48 15.09 -9.79 -15.02
CA PRO A 48 14.54 -9.78 -13.66
C PRO A 48 13.18 -9.09 -13.62
N PRO A 49 12.25 -9.56 -12.79
CA PRO A 49 10.94 -8.95 -12.68
C PRO A 49 11.07 -7.48 -12.25
N ARG A 50 10.18 -6.64 -12.78
CA ARG A 50 10.08 -5.27 -12.28
C ARG A 50 9.60 -5.31 -10.84
N ARG A 51 10.21 -4.51 -9.98
CA ARG A 51 9.92 -4.44 -8.55
C ARG A 51 9.32 -3.09 -8.19
N SER A 52 8.33 -3.13 -7.30
CA SER A 52 7.65 -1.94 -6.78
C SER A 52 7.35 -2.12 -5.30
N THR A 53 7.31 -1.03 -4.55
CA THR A 53 6.82 -1.03 -3.18
C THR A 53 5.57 -0.17 -3.09
N VAL A 54 4.63 -0.57 -2.24
CA VAL A 54 3.42 0.22 -1.96
C VAL A 54 3.16 0.26 -0.46
N ALA A 55 2.55 1.33 0.04
CA ALA A 55 2.29 1.54 1.45
C ALA A 55 0.81 1.35 1.80
N LEU A 56 0.52 0.41 2.72
CA LEU A 56 -0.66 0.55 3.55
C LEU A 56 -0.35 1.69 4.53
N LEU A 57 -0.61 2.92 4.07
CA LEU A 57 -0.25 4.14 4.77
C LEU A 57 -1.40 4.58 5.66
N PHE A 58 -1.16 4.58 6.96
CA PHE A 58 -2.14 5.01 7.95
C PHE A 58 -1.81 6.41 8.47
N LEU A 59 -2.84 7.26 8.49
CA LEU A 59 -2.79 8.56 9.15
C LEU A 59 -3.44 8.48 10.53
N PRO A 60 -3.03 9.36 11.48
CA PRO A 60 -3.66 9.45 12.78
C PRO A 60 -5.18 9.65 12.64
N PRO A 61 -5.97 9.06 13.54
CA PRO A 61 -7.40 9.32 13.57
C PRO A 61 -7.68 10.79 13.89
N GLU A 62 -8.75 11.32 13.29
CA GLU A 62 -9.14 12.72 13.52
C GLU A 62 -9.74 12.96 14.94
N ALA A 63 -10.20 11.89 15.59
CA ALA A 63 -10.75 11.93 16.94
C ALA A 63 -10.18 10.82 17.82
N VAL A 64 -10.21 11.05 19.12
CA VAL A 64 -9.79 10.08 20.15
C VAL A 64 -10.64 8.81 20.07
N GLY A 65 -9.97 7.66 20.03
CA GLY A 65 -10.64 6.36 19.96
C GLY A 65 -11.21 5.99 18.60
N ALA A 66 -11.13 6.88 17.61
CA ALA A 66 -11.45 6.53 16.23
C ALA A 66 -10.36 5.63 15.62
N PRO A 67 -10.73 4.72 14.69
CA PRO A 67 -9.75 3.91 13.99
C PRO A 67 -8.85 4.77 13.10
N ALA A 68 -7.63 4.30 12.86
CA ALA A 68 -6.74 4.94 11.89
C ALA A 68 -7.34 4.90 10.49
N ASN A 69 -7.07 5.95 9.74
CA ASN A 69 -7.49 6.06 8.36
C ASN A 69 -6.39 5.51 7.44
N ILE A 70 -6.74 4.57 6.57
CA ILE A 70 -5.87 4.20 5.45
C ILE A 70 -5.96 5.27 4.37
N LEU A 71 -4.79 5.67 3.86
CA LEU A 71 -4.69 6.61 2.76
C LEU A 71 -4.64 5.87 1.43
N LEU A 72 -5.51 6.26 0.52
CA LEU A 72 -5.56 5.79 -0.85
C LEU A 72 -5.41 6.98 -1.80
N ILE A 73 -4.77 6.78 -2.94
CA ILE A 73 -4.62 7.78 -3.97
C ILE A 73 -5.44 7.41 -5.21
N ARG A 74 -6.02 8.40 -5.85
CA ARG A 74 -6.49 8.27 -7.23
C ARG A 74 -5.36 8.70 -8.16
N ARG A 75 -4.89 7.79 -9.00
CA ARG A 75 -3.85 8.12 -9.98
C ARG A 75 -4.38 9.09 -11.01
N SER A 76 -3.51 9.98 -11.48
CA SER A 76 -3.82 10.91 -12.57
C SER A 76 -4.35 10.17 -13.80
N ALA A 77 -5.30 10.79 -14.51
CA ALA A 77 -5.83 10.25 -15.77
C ALA A 77 -4.86 10.44 -16.95
N HIS A 78 -3.84 11.28 -16.77
CA HIS A 78 -2.96 11.74 -17.86
C HIS A 78 -1.58 11.09 -17.84
N TYR A 79 -1.15 10.54 -16.70
CA TYR A 79 0.20 10.06 -16.51
C TYR A 79 0.25 8.60 -15.99
N GLY A 80 1.24 7.83 -16.43
CA GLY A 80 1.55 6.50 -15.91
C GLY A 80 0.61 5.37 -16.35
N SER A 81 0.78 4.23 -15.71
CA SER A 81 -0.10 3.05 -15.80
C SER A 81 -1.23 3.15 -14.75
N HIS A 82 -2.34 2.40 -14.99
CA HIS A 82 -3.49 2.38 -14.06
C HIS A 82 -4.18 3.72 -13.84
N ARG A 83 -4.29 4.51 -14.91
CA ARG A 83 -4.88 5.86 -14.93
C ARG A 83 -6.27 5.90 -14.32
N GLY A 84 -6.52 6.88 -13.44
CA GLY A 84 -7.79 7.11 -12.77
C GLY A 84 -8.19 6.05 -11.75
N GLN A 85 -7.38 4.99 -11.54
CA GLN A 85 -7.65 3.95 -10.56
C GLN A 85 -7.28 4.41 -9.15
N ILE A 86 -7.99 3.87 -8.17
CA ILE A 86 -7.63 4.02 -6.75
C ILE A 86 -6.61 2.96 -6.39
N GLY A 87 -5.53 3.39 -5.75
CA GLY A 87 -4.44 2.51 -5.33
C GLY A 87 -3.80 2.96 -4.02
N LEU A 88 -2.82 2.18 -3.61
CA LEU A 88 -1.91 2.54 -2.54
C LEU A 88 -0.82 3.48 -3.08
N ALA A 89 -0.35 4.39 -2.24
CA ALA A 89 0.82 5.22 -2.56
C ALA A 89 2.08 4.34 -2.68
N GLY A 90 2.97 4.72 -3.58
CA GLY A 90 4.20 3.98 -3.84
C GLY A 90 4.45 3.73 -5.33
N GLY A 91 5.62 3.18 -5.63
CA GLY A 91 6.04 3.01 -7.01
C GLY A 91 7.21 2.08 -7.21
N ARG A 92 7.92 2.28 -8.30
CA ARG A 92 8.99 1.39 -8.76
C ARG A 92 10.28 1.61 -7.99
N VAL A 93 10.97 0.50 -7.74
CA VAL A 93 12.34 0.53 -7.26
C VAL A 93 13.25 1.12 -8.35
N GLU A 94 14.01 2.13 -8.01
CA GLU A 94 15.03 2.73 -8.86
C GLU A 94 16.42 2.28 -8.43
N ALA A 95 17.39 2.37 -9.35
CA ALA A 95 18.77 1.96 -9.07
C ALA A 95 19.45 2.78 -7.94
N ARG A 96 18.95 3.98 -7.67
CA ARG A 96 19.41 4.85 -6.57
C ARG A 96 18.84 4.48 -5.20
N ASP A 97 17.77 3.68 -5.15
CA ASP A 97 17.12 3.32 -3.90
C ASP A 97 17.94 2.23 -3.20
N ALA A 98 18.33 2.47 -1.95
CA ALA A 98 19.10 1.50 -1.17
C ALA A 98 18.30 0.25 -0.79
N GLY A 99 16.95 0.34 -0.84
CA GLY A 99 16.05 -0.76 -0.53
C GLY A 99 14.59 -0.34 -0.54
N PRO A 100 13.68 -1.25 -0.14
CA PRO A 100 12.24 -1.00 -0.18
C PRO A 100 11.79 0.23 0.62
N VAL A 101 12.42 0.49 1.76
CA VAL A 101 12.13 1.63 2.63
C VAL A 101 12.44 2.94 1.92
N GLU A 102 13.62 3.04 1.29
CA GLU A 102 14.04 4.24 0.57
C GLU A 102 13.18 4.51 -0.65
N THR A 103 12.79 3.45 -1.37
CA THR A 103 11.80 3.58 -2.46
C THR A 103 10.50 4.19 -1.94
N LEU A 104 9.95 3.66 -0.83
CA LEU A 104 8.69 4.19 -0.30
C LEU A 104 8.83 5.61 0.26
N LYS A 105 9.92 5.96 0.91
CA LYS A 105 10.17 7.34 1.36
C LYS A 105 10.17 8.31 0.19
N ARG A 106 10.85 7.95 -0.90
CA ARG A 106 10.92 8.75 -2.11
C ARG A 106 9.53 8.90 -2.76
N GLU A 107 8.86 7.79 -3.04
CA GLU A 107 7.56 7.78 -3.72
C GLU A 107 6.48 8.51 -2.90
N ILE A 108 6.39 8.28 -1.59
CA ILE A 108 5.43 8.96 -0.72
C ILE A 108 5.72 10.46 -0.66
N HIS A 109 6.99 10.85 -0.70
CA HIS A 109 7.35 12.26 -0.77
C HIS A 109 6.98 12.88 -2.12
N GLU A 110 7.27 12.20 -3.23
CA GLU A 110 6.95 12.65 -4.60
C GLU A 110 5.43 12.75 -4.80
N GLU A 111 4.66 11.72 -4.41
CA GLU A 111 3.20 11.67 -4.61
C GLU A 111 2.41 12.55 -3.64
N LEU A 112 2.84 12.66 -2.37
CA LEU A 112 2.02 13.23 -1.28
C LEU A 112 2.68 14.39 -0.51
N GLY A 113 3.96 14.67 -0.75
CA GLY A 113 4.72 15.68 -0.03
C GLY A 113 4.99 15.33 1.44
N ILE A 114 4.84 14.06 1.83
CA ILE A 114 5.11 13.60 3.20
C ILE A 114 6.61 13.29 3.31
N PRO A 115 7.34 13.96 4.22
CA PRO A 115 8.78 13.74 4.35
C PRO A 115 9.07 12.37 4.99
N GLY A 116 10.18 11.75 4.58
CA GLY A 116 10.56 10.40 5.00
C GLY A 116 10.71 10.21 6.51
N GLU A 117 11.13 11.26 7.23
CA GLU A 117 11.26 11.28 8.69
C GLU A 117 9.90 11.28 9.43
N ALA A 118 8.83 11.63 8.74
CA ALA A 118 7.48 11.52 9.30
C ALA A 118 6.89 10.11 9.18
N LEU A 119 7.58 9.20 8.47
CA LEU A 119 7.13 7.84 8.23
C LEU A 119 7.73 6.86 9.24
N LEU A 120 6.88 6.01 9.81
CA LEU A 120 7.29 4.88 10.64
C LEU A 120 6.88 3.58 9.97
N PHE A 121 7.87 2.73 9.68
CA PHE A 121 7.69 1.44 9.03
C PHE A 121 7.51 0.36 10.09
N HIS A 122 6.38 -0.36 10.05
CA HIS A 122 6.04 -1.43 10.99
C HIS A 122 6.43 -2.81 10.47
N GLY A 123 6.39 -3.00 9.15
CA GLY A 123 6.74 -4.27 8.53
C GLY A 123 6.26 -4.38 7.08
N ALA A 124 6.42 -5.56 6.50
CA ALA A 124 5.99 -5.88 5.15
C ALA A 124 5.06 -7.08 5.13
N LEU A 125 4.12 -7.08 4.19
CA LEU A 125 3.31 -8.22 3.81
C LEU A 125 4.06 -9.06 2.76
N PRO A 126 3.64 -10.32 2.55
CA PRO A 126 4.19 -11.13 1.48
C PRO A 126 4.11 -10.44 0.11
N ILE A 127 5.18 -10.56 -0.67
CA ILE A 127 5.26 -10.03 -2.04
C ILE A 127 4.09 -10.59 -2.85
N ARG A 128 3.47 -9.72 -3.65
CA ARG A 128 2.40 -10.05 -4.58
C ARG A 128 2.87 -9.87 -6.01
N GLN A 129 2.45 -10.78 -6.88
CA GLN A 129 2.63 -10.60 -8.32
C GLN A 129 1.47 -9.80 -8.90
N ALA A 130 1.78 -8.75 -9.65
CA ALA A 130 0.81 -8.05 -10.47
C ALA A 130 0.55 -8.82 -11.78
N ILE A 131 -0.46 -8.40 -12.54
CA ILE A 131 -0.86 -9.06 -13.79
C ILE A 131 0.27 -9.08 -14.83
N ASP A 132 1.12 -8.07 -14.83
CA ASP A 132 2.28 -7.95 -15.72
C ASP A 132 3.53 -8.68 -15.19
N ALA A 133 3.34 -9.61 -14.26
CA ALA A 133 4.39 -10.36 -13.56
C ALA A 133 5.39 -9.50 -12.77
N SER A 134 5.12 -8.23 -12.54
CA SER A 134 5.92 -7.41 -11.63
C SER A 134 5.70 -7.85 -10.17
N GLU A 135 6.75 -7.75 -9.38
CA GLU A 135 6.72 -8.02 -7.94
C GLU A 135 6.38 -6.75 -7.19
N VAL A 136 5.40 -6.84 -6.28
CA VAL A 136 4.98 -5.71 -5.44
C VAL A 136 5.11 -6.09 -3.98
N MET A 137 5.88 -5.33 -3.23
CA MET A 137 6.03 -5.47 -1.77
C MET A 137 5.13 -4.47 -1.07
N PRO A 138 4.07 -4.90 -0.38
CA PRO A 138 3.26 -4.02 0.44
C PRO A 138 3.92 -3.84 1.81
N CYS A 139 4.10 -2.59 2.25
CA CYS A 139 4.61 -2.27 3.57
C CYS A 139 3.52 -1.60 4.42
N VAL A 140 3.51 -1.90 5.71
CA VAL A 140 2.66 -1.24 6.70
C VAL A 140 3.40 -0.02 7.24
N VAL A 141 2.84 1.16 7.03
CA VAL A 141 3.47 2.43 7.34
C VAL A 141 2.48 3.34 8.06
N THR A 142 2.91 4.00 9.11
CA THR A 142 2.17 5.13 9.70
C THR A 142 2.89 6.42 9.42
N ALA A 143 2.14 7.51 9.25
CA ALA A 143 2.73 8.84 9.09
C ALA A 143 2.33 9.76 10.24
N ARG A 144 3.28 10.49 10.81
CA ARG A 144 3.04 11.62 11.72
C ARG A 144 2.65 12.86 10.92
N TRP A 145 1.55 12.77 10.18
CA TRP A 145 1.14 13.76 9.19
C TRP A 145 -0.37 13.87 9.15
N SER A 146 -0.91 15.07 9.08
CA SER A 146 -2.35 15.28 8.96
C SER A 146 -2.78 15.37 7.50
N ARG A 147 -4.06 15.10 7.22
CA ARG A 147 -4.63 15.29 5.88
C ARG A 147 -4.40 16.71 5.34
N ALA A 148 -4.49 17.71 6.21
CA ALA A 148 -4.33 19.12 5.80
C ALA A 148 -2.91 19.47 5.35
N GLN A 149 -1.91 18.67 5.73
CA GLN A 149 -0.51 18.87 5.36
C GLN A 149 -0.12 18.14 4.07
N ILE A 150 -0.99 17.27 3.54
CA ILE A 150 -0.72 16.52 2.30
C ILE A 150 -0.68 17.50 1.11
N LYS A 151 0.37 17.41 0.34
CA LYS A 151 0.59 18.16 -0.91
C LYS A 151 0.70 17.17 -2.05
N ALA A 152 -0.45 16.70 -2.54
CA ALA A 152 -0.48 15.75 -3.64
C ALA A 152 0.11 16.37 -4.92
N ALA A 153 0.96 15.62 -5.61
CA ALA A 153 1.53 16.02 -6.90
C ALA A 153 0.46 15.85 -7.99
N PRO A 154 -0.06 16.92 -8.59
CA PRO A 154 -1.24 16.85 -9.46
C PRO A 154 -1.01 16.03 -10.74
N ASP A 155 0.24 15.93 -11.18
CA ASP A 155 0.60 15.14 -12.37
C ASP A 155 0.49 13.63 -12.11
N GLU A 156 0.64 13.18 -10.86
CA GLU A 156 0.61 11.76 -10.48
C GLU A 156 -0.65 11.39 -9.68
N VAL A 157 -1.12 12.29 -8.81
CA VAL A 157 -2.22 12.07 -7.88
C VAL A 157 -3.35 13.05 -8.12
N ALA A 158 -4.45 12.57 -8.68
CA ALA A 158 -5.64 13.38 -8.95
C ALA A 158 -6.42 13.70 -7.66
N SER A 159 -6.45 12.79 -6.69
CA SER A 159 -7.10 13.01 -5.38
C SER A 159 -6.60 12.03 -4.33
N VAL A 160 -6.74 12.42 -3.05
CA VAL A 160 -6.43 11.60 -1.87
C VAL A 160 -7.73 11.24 -1.16
N HIS A 161 -7.87 9.98 -0.81
CA HIS A 161 -9.01 9.42 -0.12
C HIS A 161 -8.56 8.84 1.23
N LEU A 162 -9.29 9.12 2.28
CA LEU A 162 -9.10 8.55 3.61
C LEU A 162 -10.30 7.69 3.95
N ALA A 163 -10.05 6.44 4.33
CA ALA A 163 -11.09 5.53 4.78
C ALA A 163 -10.74 4.97 6.17
N PRO A 164 -11.66 5.02 7.14
CA PRO A 164 -11.48 4.28 8.38
C PRO A 164 -11.27 2.80 8.06
N TRP A 165 -10.18 2.21 8.57
CA TRP A 165 -9.83 0.82 8.25
C TRP A 165 -10.98 -0.14 8.53
N THR A 166 -11.59 -0.03 9.71
CA THR A 166 -12.70 -0.89 10.12
C THR A 166 -13.91 -0.81 9.18
N SER A 167 -14.31 0.41 8.78
CA SER A 167 -15.39 0.58 7.82
C SER A 167 -15.05 0.00 6.44
N LEU A 168 -13.80 0.10 6.04
CA LEU A 168 -13.35 -0.43 4.75
C LEU A 168 -13.52 -1.94 4.69
N ILE A 169 -13.04 -2.67 5.72
CA ILE A 169 -13.03 -4.13 5.72
C ILE A 169 -14.40 -4.75 6.05
N HIS A 170 -15.25 -4.12 6.88
CA HIS A 170 -16.52 -4.69 7.32
C HIS A 170 -17.69 -4.23 6.44
N ASP A 171 -17.82 -2.93 6.18
CA ASP A 171 -19.04 -2.38 5.62
C ASP A 171 -19.04 -2.25 4.10
N LYS A 172 -17.86 -2.27 3.47
CA LYS A 172 -17.68 -1.84 2.06
C LYS A 172 -17.12 -2.91 1.15
N ARG A 173 -17.05 -4.15 1.65
CA ARG A 173 -16.49 -5.29 0.94
C ARG A 173 -17.54 -6.01 0.12
N THR A 174 -17.25 -6.26 -1.14
CA THR A 174 -18.02 -7.13 -2.04
C THR A 174 -17.06 -8.05 -2.79
N VAL A 175 -17.45 -9.30 -3.01
CA VAL A 175 -16.70 -10.23 -3.87
C VAL A 175 -17.39 -10.31 -5.21
N PHE A 176 -16.63 -10.22 -6.29
CA PHE A 176 -17.14 -10.39 -7.65
C PHE A 176 -16.25 -11.37 -8.44
N ALA A 177 -16.87 -12.05 -9.38
CA ALA A 177 -16.17 -12.95 -10.29
C ALA A 177 -16.05 -12.32 -11.68
N PHE A 178 -14.92 -12.56 -12.33
CA PHE A 178 -14.65 -12.11 -13.70
C PHE A 178 -13.82 -13.16 -14.45
N ILE A 179 -13.82 -13.09 -15.78
CA ILE A 179 -12.98 -13.95 -16.61
C ILE A 179 -11.79 -13.15 -17.12
N MET A 180 -10.59 -13.67 -16.91
CA MET A 180 -9.35 -13.08 -17.41
C MET A 180 -8.49 -14.16 -18.03
N PHE A 181 -8.10 -13.96 -19.30
CA PHE A 181 -7.37 -14.97 -20.09
C PHE A 181 -8.05 -16.35 -20.10
N GLY A 182 -9.40 -16.37 -20.19
CA GLY A 182 -10.18 -17.60 -20.19
C GLY A 182 -10.33 -18.29 -18.82
N VAL A 183 -9.77 -17.75 -17.76
CA VAL A 183 -9.85 -18.31 -16.40
C VAL A 183 -10.78 -17.46 -15.54
N ARG A 184 -11.75 -18.14 -14.87
CA ARG A 184 -12.60 -17.50 -13.86
C ARG A 184 -11.75 -17.14 -12.66
N ARG A 185 -11.79 -15.85 -12.27
CA ARG A 185 -11.12 -15.30 -11.10
C ARG A 185 -12.12 -14.59 -10.20
N GLU A 186 -11.79 -14.53 -8.94
CA GLU A 186 -12.54 -13.75 -7.96
C GLU A 186 -11.67 -12.62 -7.43
N SER A 187 -12.27 -11.48 -7.17
CA SER A 187 -11.62 -10.33 -6.57
C SER A 187 -12.54 -9.67 -5.56
N THR A 188 -11.93 -9.11 -4.55
CA THR A 188 -12.60 -8.23 -3.61
C THR A 188 -12.71 -6.83 -4.22
N LEU A 189 -13.82 -6.17 -3.91
CA LEU A 189 -14.10 -4.80 -4.26
C LEU A 189 -14.48 -4.07 -2.99
N TYR A 190 -13.86 -2.93 -2.74
CA TYR A 190 -14.21 -2.03 -1.65
C TYR A 190 -14.78 -0.74 -2.22
N ARG A 191 -15.71 -0.10 -1.50
CA ARG A 191 -16.22 1.22 -1.84
C ARG A 191 -15.68 2.27 -0.86
N VAL A 192 -15.07 3.32 -1.41
CA VAL A 192 -14.49 4.44 -0.65
C VAL A 192 -14.91 5.73 -1.32
N ASP A 193 -15.59 6.62 -0.61
CA ASP A 193 -16.01 7.95 -1.08
C ASP A 193 -16.65 7.92 -2.48
N GLY A 194 -17.58 6.98 -2.69
CA GLY A 194 -18.28 6.81 -3.98
C GLY A 194 -17.42 6.21 -5.09
N THR A 195 -16.17 5.88 -4.83
CA THR A 195 -15.26 5.23 -5.78
C THR A 195 -15.01 3.77 -5.42
N THR A 196 -14.34 3.04 -6.30
CA THR A 196 -14.13 1.60 -6.20
C THR A 196 -12.64 1.28 -6.13
N VAL A 197 -12.28 0.48 -5.11
CA VAL A 197 -10.94 -0.13 -4.95
C VAL A 197 -11.05 -1.60 -5.33
N TRP A 198 -10.23 -2.05 -6.26
CA TRP A 198 -10.25 -3.42 -6.79
C TRP A 198 -8.84 -3.89 -7.19
N GLY A 199 -8.75 -5.10 -7.75
CA GLY A 199 -7.49 -5.63 -8.26
C GLY A 199 -6.44 -5.85 -7.18
N LEU A 200 -5.18 -5.52 -7.49
CA LEU A 200 -4.05 -5.75 -6.58
C LEU A 200 -4.18 -4.98 -5.27
N THR A 201 -4.65 -3.74 -5.32
CA THR A 201 -4.89 -2.93 -4.11
C THR A 201 -5.88 -3.61 -3.18
N ALA A 202 -7.02 -4.06 -3.70
CA ALA A 202 -8.01 -4.78 -2.90
C ALA A 202 -7.47 -6.12 -2.38
N ALA A 203 -6.68 -6.84 -3.16
CA ALA A 203 -6.04 -8.08 -2.74
C ALA A 203 -5.04 -7.88 -1.60
N ILE A 204 -4.30 -6.77 -1.61
CA ILE A 204 -3.38 -6.39 -0.52
C ILE A 204 -4.15 -6.04 0.74
N ILE A 205 -5.21 -5.22 0.64
CA ILE A 205 -6.07 -4.85 1.78
C ILE A 205 -6.70 -6.11 2.41
N ASN A 206 -7.24 -7.00 1.57
CA ASN A 206 -7.83 -8.26 2.04
C ASN A 206 -6.80 -9.16 2.75
N ALA A 207 -5.58 -9.24 2.24
CA ALA A 207 -4.52 -10.02 2.86
C ALA A 207 -4.08 -9.43 4.20
N ALA A 208 -4.05 -8.11 4.31
CA ALA A 208 -3.72 -7.40 5.54
C ALA A 208 -4.78 -7.60 6.64
N ASP A 209 -6.06 -7.68 6.25
CA ASP A 209 -7.18 -7.97 7.16
C ASP A 209 -7.16 -9.41 7.70
N MET A 210 -6.65 -10.35 6.89
CA MET A 210 -6.62 -11.78 7.24
C MET A 210 -5.37 -12.22 8.01
N LEU A 211 -4.49 -11.31 8.40
CA LEU A 211 -3.34 -11.65 9.25
C LEU A 211 -3.82 -12.10 10.65
N PRO A 212 -3.20 -13.16 11.22
CA PRO A 212 -3.58 -13.69 12.52
C PRO A 212 -3.29 -12.74 13.69
#